data_9033f196aaaac0a9f5ef9f59002db7be
#
_entry.id   9033f196aaaac0a9f5ef9f59002db7be
#
_cell.length_a   1.000
_cell.length_b   1.000
_cell.length_c   1.000
_cell.angle_alpha   90.00
_cell.angle_beta   90.00
_cell.angle_gamma   90.00
#
_symmetry.space_group_name_H-M   'P 1'
#
loop_
_entity.id
_entity.type
_entity.pdbx_description
1 polymer ?
#
loop_
_entity_poly.entity_id
_entity_poly.type
_entity_poly.pdbx_seq_one_letter_code
_entity_poly.pdbx_strand_id
1 'polypeptide(L)'
;MAPRPKILLVDDDVDLITVMRGALESKAYEVVVAYNGKEGLEKAKKEKPDLVVLDILMPIADGFTFADQFRKDPVLAKTPVLALTSFSESLGQPFAFDVSEFISKPIKPKDLIAKVEEFLKKNKK
;
A
#
# COMPACT_ATOMS: atom_id res chain seq x y z
N MET A 1 -3.59 7.76 24.66
CA MET A 1 -3.77 8.16 23.25
C MET A 1 -3.59 6.98 22.33
N ALA A 2 -4.45 6.91 21.36
CA ALA A 2 -4.30 5.84 20.38
C ALA A 2 -3.06 6.11 19.52
N PRO A 3 -2.31 5.07 19.17
CA PRO A 3 -1.19 5.26 18.26
C PRO A 3 -1.68 5.72 16.90
N ARG A 4 -0.82 6.42 16.17
CA ARG A 4 -1.15 6.83 14.82
C ARG A 4 -1.23 5.59 13.94
N PRO A 5 -2.20 5.56 13.03
CA PRO A 5 -2.21 4.48 12.03
C PRO A 5 -0.92 4.50 11.22
N LYS A 6 -0.40 3.32 10.97
CA LYS A 6 0.86 3.17 10.24
C LYS A 6 0.58 2.71 8.82
N ILE A 7 1.09 3.46 7.84
CA ILE A 7 0.88 3.19 6.43
C ILE A 7 2.23 2.81 5.81
N LEU A 8 2.26 1.69 5.10
CA LEU A 8 3.45 1.30 4.34
C LEU A 8 3.24 1.66 2.87
N LEU A 9 4.13 2.47 2.32
CA LEU A 9 4.12 2.82 0.91
C LEU A 9 5.21 2.01 0.20
N VAL A 10 4.84 1.25 -0.81
CA VAL A 10 5.78 0.43 -1.59
C VAL A 10 5.69 0.87 -3.04
N ASP A 11 6.73 1.54 -3.53
CA ASP A 11 6.73 2.08 -4.89
C ASP A 11 8.18 2.39 -5.23
N ASP A 12 8.58 2.15 -6.48
CA ASP A 12 9.95 2.47 -6.90
C ASP A 12 10.09 3.91 -7.37
N ASP A 13 9.00 4.66 -7.43
CA ASP A 13 9.02 6.07 -7.82
C ASP A 13 9.27 6.93 -6.59
N VAL A 14 10.52 7.37 -6.43
CA VAL A 14 10.94 8.12 -5.25
C VAL A 14 10.16 9.44 -5.13
N ASP A 15 9.93 10.11 -6.25
CA ASP A 15 9.21 11.39 -6.22
C ASP A 15 7.78 11.20 -5.77
N LEU A 16 7.11 10.18 -6.28
CA LEU A 16 5.74 9.89 -5.89
C LEU A 16 5.66 9.54 -4.40
N ILE A 17 6.58 8.72 -3.94
CA ILE A 17 6.65 8.35 -2.53
C ILE A 17 6.80 9.60 -1.66
N THR A 18 7.68 10.52 -2.06
CA THR A 18 7.90 11.74 -1.30
C THR A 18 6.62 12.56 -1.17
N VAL A 19 5.89 12.70 -2.26
CA VAL A 19 4.64 13.46 -2.26
C VAL A 19 3.58 12.77 -1.40
N MET A 20 3.40 11.47 -1.59
CA MET A 20 2.40 10.72 -0.85
C MET A 20 2.71 10.69 0.65
N ARG A 21 3.99 10.49 0.98
CA ARG A 21 4.40 10.47 2.37
C ARG A 21 4.10 11.78 3.06
N GLY A 22 4.46 12.90 2.40
CA GLY A 22 4.19 14.21 2.97
C GLY A 22 2.71 14.44 3.23
N ALA A 23 1.88 14.05 2.27
CA ALA A 23 0.43 14.24 2.40
C ALA A 23 -0.13 13.41 3.55
N LEU A 24 0.30 12.17 3.67
CA LEU A 24 -0.21 11.29 4.74
C LEU A 24 0.30 11.73 6.10
N GLU A 25 1.55 12.15 6.18
CA GLU A 25 2.10 12.62 7.46
C GLU A 25 1.39 13.89 7.93
N SER A 26 0.93 14.73 6.99
CA SER A 26 0.19 15.93 7.36
C SER A 26 -1.16 15.60 8.01
N LYS A 27 -1.63 14.38 7.82
CA LYS A 27 -2.88 13.91 8.42
C LYS A 27 -2.63 13.04 9.65
N ALA A 28 -1.44 13.12 10.20
CA ALA A 28 -1.06 12.42 11.41
C ALA A 28 -0.98 10.90 11.27
N TYR A 29 -0.70 10.41 10.07
CA TYR A 29 -0.37 9.00 9.88
C TYR A 29 1.14 8.82 10.00
N GLU A 30 1.53 7.69 10.54
CA GLU A 30 2.94 7.30 10.53
C GLU A 30 3.20 6.59 9.21
N VAL A 31 4.25 6.99 8.49
CA VAL A 31 4.50 6.43 7.16
C VAL A 31 5.85 5.72 7.14
N VAL A 32 5.84 4.50 6.65
CA VAL A 32 7.04 3.71 6.39
C VAL A 32 7.11 3.53 4.88
N VAL A 33 8.30 3.66 4.31
CA VAL A 33 8.44 3.56 2.86
C VAL A 33 9.35 2.41 2.48
N ALA A 34 9.09 1.84 1.32
CA ALA A 34 9.94 0.82 0.71
C ALA A 34 9.93 1.06 -0.79
N TYR A 35 11.06 0.80 -1.43
CA TYR A 35 11.23 1.13 -2.84
C TYR A 35 11.20 -0.09 -3.75
N ASN A 36 10.96 -1.27 -3.19
CA ASN A 36 10.77 -2.49 -3.96
C ASN A 36 10.04 -3.51 -3.10
N GLY A 37 9.64 -4.62 -3.71
CA GLY A 37 8.84 -5.62 -3.02
C GLY A 37 9.57 -6.31 -1.89
N LYS A 38 10.85 -6.58 -2.06
CA LYS A 38 11.62 -7.25 -1.02
C LYS A 38 11.72 -6.37 0.22
N GLU A 39 12.08 -5.12 0.03
CA GLU A 39 12.16 -4.17 1.13
C GLU A 39 10.79 -3.98 1.76
N GLY A 40 9.74 -3.92 0.93
CA GLY A 40 8.37 -3.78 1.41
C GLY A 40 7.96 -4.92 2.33
N LEU A 41 8.30 -6.13 1.93
CA LEU A 41 7.95 -7.29 2.74
C LEU A 41 8.69 -7.27 4.08
N GLU A 42 9.97 -6.95 4.06
CA GLU A 42 10.75 -6.85 5.28
C GLU A 42 10.17 -5.81 6.23
N LYS A 43 9.81 -4.66 5.68
CA LYS A 43 9.23 -3.59 6.49
C LYS A 43 7.85 -3.97 7.00
N ALA A 44 7.06 -4.64 6.19
CA ALA A 44 5.73 -5.08 6.61
C ALA A 44 5.81 -6.02 7.80
N LYS A 45 6.73 -6.96 7.74
CA LYS A 45 6.89 -7.93 8.83
C LYS A 45 7.38 -7.26 10.11
N LYS A 46 8.28 -6.29 9.97
CA LYS A 46 8.85 -5.60 11.12
C LYS A 46 7.89 -4.58 11.72
N GLU A 47 7.25 -3.80 10.86
CA GLU A 47 6.45 -2.66 11.30
C GLU A 47 4.98 -2.97 11.51
N LYS A 48 4.48 -4.02 10.87
CA LYS A 48 3.07 -4.44 10.95
C LYS A 48 2.14 -3.27 10.69
N PRO A 49 2.14 -2.76 9.45
CA PRO A 49 1.34 -1.58 9.15
C PRO A 49 -0.15 -1.86 9.22
N ASP A 50 -0.92 -0.80 9.35
CA ASP A 50 -2.37 -0.88 9.36
C ASP A 50 -2.94 -0.92 7.94
N LEU A 51 -2.16 -0.45 6.97
CA LEU A 51 -2.57 -0.43 5.58
C LEU A 51 -1.33 -0.34 4.70
N VAL A 52 -1.38 -0.97 3.53
CA VAL A 52 -0.29 -0.92 2.56
C VAL A 52 -0.79 -0.27 1.28
N VAL A 53 -0.01 0.66 0.75
CA VAL A 53 -0.22 1.21 -0.59
C VAL A 53 0.89 0.65 -1.46
N LEU A 54 0.52 -0.17 -2.43
CA LEU A 54 1.45 -0.96 -3.23
C LEU A 54 1.36 -0.61 -4.71
N ASP A 55 2.47 -0.22 -5.31
CA ASP A 55 2.55 -0.06 -6.76
C ASP A 55 2.80 -1.43 -7.38
N ILE A 56 1.84 -1.92 -8.14
CA ILE A 56 1.97 -3.26 -8.72
C ILE A 56 2.77 -3.27 -10.02
N LEU A 57 3.15 -2.09 -10.52
CA LEU A 57 3.93 -1.99 -11.76
C LEU A 57 5.42 -1.75 -11.52
N MET A 58 5.88 -2.10 -10.32
CA MET A 58 7.31 -2.18 -10.08
C MET A 58 7.92 -3.29 -10.93
N PRO A 59 9.26 -3.35 -11.02
CA PRO A 59 9.89 -4.41 -11.80
C PRO A 59 9.25 -5.75 -11.47
N ILE A 60 8.91 -6.33 -12.48
CA ILE A 60 7.95 -7.39 -12.72
C ILE A 60 7.62 -8.32 -11.58
N ALA A 61 8.55 -8.99 -11.04
CA ALA A 61 8.25 -10.02 -10.07
C ALA A 61 7.99 -9.46 -8.69
N ASP A 62 8.43 -8.23 -8.42
CA ASP A 62 8.45 -7.72 -7.06
C ASP A 62 7.06 -7.54 -6.46
N GLY A 63 6.13 -6.94 -7.21
CA GLY A 63 4.79 -6.73 -6.70
C GLY A 63 4.07 -8.03 -6.41
N PHE A 64 4.19 -8.98 -7.31
CA PHE A 64 3.54 -10.27 -7.14
C PHE A 64 4.20 -11.09 -6.04
N THR A 65 5.54 -11.05 -5.97
CA THR A 65 6.27 -11.75 -4.93
C THR A 65 5.89 -11.18 -3.56
N PHE A 66 5.85 -9.87 -3.47
CA PHE A 66 5.43 -9.20 -2.24
C PHE A 66 4.05 -9.69 -1.81
N ALA A 67 3.09 -9.64 -2.73
CA ALA A 67 1.72 -10.00 -2.39
C ALA A 67 1.60 -11.45 -1.97
N ASP A 68 2.29 -12.35 -2.65
CA ASP A 68 2.25 -13.75 -2.32
C ASP A 68 2.79 -14.01 -0.91
N GLN A 69 3.95 -13.44 -0.61
CA GLN A 69 4.56 -13.60 0.71
C GLN A 69 3.74 -12.91 1.79
N PHE A 70 3.17 -11.77 1.47
CA PHE A 70 2.36 -11.01 2.38
C PHE A 70 1.14 -11.81 2.84
N ARG A 71 0.49 -12.50 1.89
CA ARG A 71 -0.70 -13.28 2.20
C ARG A 71 -0.39 -14.53 3.02
N LYS A 72 0.84 -15.00 2.97
CA LYS A 72 1.24 -16.17 3.76
C LYS A 72 1.48 -15.86 5.22
N ASP A 73 1.65 -14.59 5.57
CA ASP A 73 1.85 -14.19 6.95
C ASP A 73 0.47 -14.02 7.62
N PRO A 74 0.18 -14.75 8.71
CA PRO A 74 -1.15 -14.70 9.31
C PRO A 74 -1.57 -13.31 9.78
N VAL A 75 -0.63 -12.50 10.22
CA VAL A 75 -0.94 -11.15 10.66
C VAL A 75 -1.18 -10.24 9.47
N LEU A 76 -0.28 -10.30 8.49
CA LEU A 76 -0.34 -9.41 7.33
C LEU A 76 -1.48 -9.76 6.39
N ALA A 77 -1.92 -11.02 6.41
CA ALA A 77 -3.01 -11.43 5.53
C ALA A 77 -4.29 -10.66 5.78
N LYS A 78 -4.43 -10.07 6.95
CA LYS A 78 -5.61 -9.28 7.30
C LYS A 78 -5.45 -7.79 7.03
N THR A 79 -4.27 -7.36 6.62
CA THR A 79 -4.00 -5.95 6.38
C THR A 79 -4.53 -5.55 5.01
N PRO A 80 -5.29 -4.46 4.92
CA PRO A 80 -5.78 -4.02 3.61
C PRO A 80 -4.64 -3.52 2.74
N VAL A 81 -4.74 -3.80 1.45
CA VAL A 81 -3.75 -3.38 0.45
C VAL A 81 -4.48 -2.58 -0.62
N LEU A 82 -4.04 -1.35 -0.83
CA LEU A 82 -4.50 -0.52 -1.94
C LEU A 82 -3.45 -0.62 -3.03
N ALA A 83 -3.82 -1.15 -4.19
CA ALA A 83 -2.87 -1.33 -5.29
C ALA A 83 -2.98 -0.16 -6.25
N LEU A 84 -1.84 0.45 -6.56
CA LEU A 84 -1.77 1.52 -7.56
C LEU A 84 -1.30 0.93 -8.88
N THR A 85 -1.90 1.39 -9.97
CA THR A 85 -1.52 0.89 -11.29
C THR A 85 -1.71 1.98 -12.35
N SER A 86 -0.84 1.97 -13.36
CA SER A 86 -0.96 2.86 -14.50
C SER A 86 -1.81 2.30 -15.62
N PHE A 87 -2.22 1.05 -15.52
CA PHE A 87 -2.97 0.39 -16.58
C PHE A 87 -4.36 0.03 -16.12
N SER A 88 -5.28 0.97 -16.28
CA SER A 88 -6.64 0.72 -15.82
C SER A 88 -7.30 -0.42 -16.59
N GLU A 89 -7.00 -0.57 -17.88
CA GLU A 89 -7.58 -1.66 -18.66
C GLU A 89 -7.10 -3.02 -18.22
N SER A 90 -5.92 -3.08 -17.66
CA SER A 90 -5.37 -4.33 -17.17
C SER A 90 -6.09 -4.85 -15.95
N LEU A 91 -6.86 -4.00 -15.32
CA LEU A 91 -7.56 -4.38 -14.10
C LEU A 91 -8.68 -5.39 -14.37
N GLY A 92 -9.00 -5.63 -15.62
CA GLY A 92 -9.90 -6.70 -15.97
C GLY A 92 -9.28 -8.07 -15.76
N GLN A 93 -7.98 -8.14 -15.63
CA GLN A 93 -7.29 -9.42 -15.42
C GLN A 93 -7.28 -9.76 -13.94
N PRO A 94 -7.64 -10.97 -13.59
CA PRO A 94 -7.54 -11.36 -12.19
C PRO A 94 -6.06 -11.44 -11.81
N PHE A 95 -5.76 -10.87 -10.67
CA PHE A 95 -4.44 -11.01 -10.11
C PHE A 95 -4.40 -12.23 -9.22
N ALA A 96 -3.21 -12.78 -9.06
CA ALA A 96 -3.05 -13.98 -8.26
C ALA A 96 -3.23 -13.73 -6.77
N PHE A 97 -3.44 -12.50 -6.37
CA PHE A 97 -3.59 -12.16 -4.97
C PHE A 97 -4.74 -11.18 -4.77
N ASP A 98 -5.23 -11.15 -3.55
CA ASP A 98 -6.27 -10.22 -3.16
C ASP A 98 -5.70 -8.87 -2.81
N VAL A 99 -6.29 -7.83 -3.37
CA VAL A 99 -6.06 -6.48 -2.88
C VAL A 99 -7.42 -5.91 -2.54
N SER A 100 -7.42 -4.95 -1.62
CA SER A 100 -8.68 -4.37 -1.18
C SER A 100 -9.30 -3.48 -2.25
N GLU A 101 -8.46 -2.78 -2.98
CA GLU A 101 -8.94 -1.94 -4.08
C GLU A 101 -7.79 -1.61 -5.02
N PHE A 102 -8.11 -1.49 -6.30
CA PHE A 102 -7.15 -1.01 -7.32
C PHE A 102 -7.43 0.46 -7.57
N ILE A 103 -6.38 1.26 -7.65
CA ILE A 103 -6.49 2.69 -7.90
C ILE A 103 -5.61 3.03 -9.08
N SER A 104 -6.17 3.71 -10.08
CA SER A 104 -5.43 4.09 -11.26
C SER A 104 -4.53 5.28 -10.97
N LYS A 105 -3.31 5.25 -11.49
CA LYS A 105 -2.43 6.41 -11.48
C LYS A 105 -2.79 7.31 -12.66
N PRO A 106 -2.54 8.61 -12.57
CA PRO A 106 -2.02 9.32 -11.40
C PRO A 106 -3.10 9.52 -10.36
N ILE A 107 -2.72 9.45 -9.09
CA ILE A 107 -3.66 9.71 -8.01
C ILE A 107 -3.25 11.00 -7.30
N LYS A 108 -4.22 11.84 -7.01
CA LYS A 108 -3.96 13.06 -6.27
C LYS A 108 -3.78 12.75 -4.79
N PRO A 109 -2.89 13.46 -4.10
CA PRO A 109 -2.68 13.17 -2.67
C PRO A 109 -3.96 13.20 -1.84
N LYS A 110 -4.86 14.14 -2.11
CA LYS A 110 -6.10 14.20 -1.33
C LYS A 110 -7.00 13.00 -1.57
N ASP A 111 -6.95 12.45 -2.79
CA ASP A 111 -7.76 11.27 -3.10
C ASP A 111 -7.17 10.03 -2.43
N LEU A 112 -5.85 9.96 -2.37
CA LEU A 112 -5.20 8.87 -1.65
C LEU A 112 -5.56 8.93 -0.16
N ILE A 113 -5.52 10.12 0.43
CA ILE A 113 -5.88 10.28 1.84
C ILE A 113 -7.31 9.82 2.07
N ALA A 114 -8.23 10.19 1.18
CA ALA A 114 -9.62 9.80 1.33
C ALA A 114 -9.78 8.28 1.32
N LYS A 115 -9.06 7.60 0.42
CA LYS A 115 -9.11 6.14 0.36
C LYS A 115 -8.50 5.50 1.59
N VAL A 116 -7.38 6.02 2.05
CA VAL A 116 -6.74 5.51 3.25
C VAL A 116 -7.70 5.64 4.44
N GLU A 117 -8.31 6.80 4.60
CA GLU A 117 -9.27 7.01 5.68
C GLU A 117 -10.43 6.03 5.60
N GLU A 118 -10.94 5.83 4.40
CA GLU A 118 -12.06 4.92 4.18
C GLU A 118 -11.72 3.51 4.65
N PHE A 119 -10.56 2.99 4.26
CA PHE A 119 -10.20 1.63 4.58
C PHE A 119 -9.78 1.46 6.04
N LEU A 120 -9.19 2.46 6.62
CA LEU A 120 -8.86 2.40 8.05
C LEU A 120 -10.12 2.37 8.90
N LYS A 121 -11.14 3.12 8.51
CA LYS A 121 -12.42 3.10 9.22
C LYS A 121 -13.10 1.74 9.12
N LYS A 122 -13.07 1.15 7.93
CA LYS A 122 -13.72 -0.16 7.73
C LYS A 122 -13.07 -1.26 8.54
N ASN A 123 -11.77 -1.16 8.76
CA ASN A 123 -11.03 -2.20 9.44
C ASN A 123 -10.83 -1.94 10.92
N LYS A 124 -11.35 -0.82 11.39
CA LYS A 124 -11.26 -0.48 12.80
C LYS A 124 -12.40 -1.13 13.55
N LYS A 125 -12.06 -1.77 14.63
CA LYS A 125 -13.05 -2.42 15.47
C LYS A 125 -13.19 -1.70 16.77
#